data_9aca0418187eaa52e8d6006f414b691b
#
_entry.id   9aca0418187eaa52e8d6006f414b691b
#
_cell.length_a   1.000
_cell.length_b   1.000
_cell.length_c   1.000
_cell.angle_alpha   90.00
_cell.angle_beta   90.00
_cell.angle_gamma   90.00
#
_symmetry.space_group_name_H-M   'P 1'
#
loop_
_entity.id
_entity.type
_entity.pdbx_description
1 polymer ?
#
loop_
_entity_poly.entity_id
_entity_poly.type
_entity_poly.pdbx_seq_one_letter_code
_entity_poly.pdbx_strand_id
1 'polypeptide(L)'
;MDQSLEMDIGKTLHCLEVLHAVQTDSRTSGWYWGDVRGKAAVGVATTALWRRDLICSRVGPPPFRLTPKGEAFLKAHKKAWEAFLTNTDRHETLEHFAHALQKTPEVHEVRAAR
;
A
#
# COMPACT_ATOMS: atom_id res chain seq x y z
N MET A 1 12.72 -3.60 -21.03
CA MET A 1 11.93 -4.61 -20.33
C MET A 1 11.20 -3.95 -19.17
N ASP A 2 9.93 -4.23 -19.05
CA ASP A 2 9.12 -3.64 -18.01
C ASP A 2 9.50 -4.23 -16.65
N GLN A 3 9.87 -3.36 -15.72
CA GLN A 3 10.24 -3.74 -14.36
C GLN A 3 9.15 -3.41 -13.35
N SER A 4 8.02 -2.90 -13.81
CA SER A 4 6.95 -2.55 -12.89
C SER A 4 6.33 -3.80 -12.26
N LEU A 5 5.94 -3.68 -11.01
CA LEU A 5 5.26 -4.75 -10.29
C LEU A 5 3.82 -4.83 -10.77
N GLU A 6 3.46 -5.97 -11.35
CA GLU A 6 2.08 -6.20 -11.75
C GLU A 6 1.18 -6.23 -10.52
N MET A 7 0.05 -5.55 -10.61
CA MET A 7 -0.88 -5.42 -9.49
C MET A 7 -2.03 -6.41 -9.65
N ASP A 8 -2.01 -7.49 -8.87
CA ASP A 8 -3.09 -8.44 -8.80
C ASP A 8 -3.96 -8.21 -7.54
N ILE A 9 -5.01 -9.00 -7.41
CA ILE A 9 -5.96 -8.86 -6.29
C ILE A 9 -5.28 -9.12 -4.94
N GLY A 10 -4.44 -10.14 -4.85
CA GLY A 10 -3.75 -10.47 -3.59
C GLY A 10 -2.79 -9.37 -3.16
N LYS A 11 -2.00 -8.88 -4.10
CA LYS A 11 -1.07 -7.78 -3.84
C LYS A 11 -1.83 -6.50 -3.47
N THR A 12 -2.94 -6.25 -4.17
CA THR A 12 -3.79 -5.09 -3.88
C THR A 12 -4.32 -5.14 -2.46
N LEU A 13 -4.81 -6.30 -2.03
CA LEU A 13 -5.31 -6.47 -0.67
C LEU A 13 -4.24 -6.10 0.36
N HIS A 14 -3.02 -6.62 0.19
CA HIS A 14 -1.93 -6.31 1.10
C HIS A 14 -1.56 -4.82 1.05
N CYS A 15 -1.58 -4.20 -0.13
CA CYS A 15 -1.34 -2.77 -0.26
C CYS A 15 -2.35 -1.95 0.52
N LEU A 16 -3.64 -2.30 0.42
CA LEU A 16 -4.68 -1.58 1.15
C LEU A 16 -4.57 -1.80 2.66
N GLU A 17 -4.19 -2.98 3.09
CA GLU A 17 -3.94 -3.26 4.51
C GLU A 17 -2.77 -2.42 5.04
N VAL A 18 -1.70 -2.30 4.26
CA VAL A 18 -0.57 -1.44 4.61
C VAL A 18 -1.00 0.02 4.69
N LEU A 19 -1.73 0.51 3.68
CA LEU A 19 -2.22 1.89 3.69
C LEU A 19 -3.10 2.17 4.91
N HIS A 20 -3.97 1.23 5.27
CA HIS A 20 -4.82 1.38 6.44
C HIS A 20 -3.99 1.46 7.72
N ALA A 21 -3.03 0.57 7.89
CA ALA A 21 -2.16 0.56 9.05
C ALA A 21 -1.35 1.86 9.17
N VAL A 22 -0.85 2.35 8.05
CA VAL A 22 -0.09 3.61 8.00
C VAL A 22 -0.99 4.81 8.31
N GLN A 23 -2.18 4.84 7.71
CA GLN A 23 -3.12 5.95 7.89
C GLN A 23 -3.59 6.06 9.33
N THR A 24 -3.88 4.94 9.97
CA THR A 24 -4.40 4.95 11.34
C THR A 24 -3.31 5.24 12.37
N ASP A 25 -2.04 5.19 11.97
CA ASP A 25 -0.90 5.32 12.88
C ASP A 25 -1.11 4.43 14.11
N SER A 26 -1.65 3.24 13.88
CA SER A 26 -2.14 2.42 14.96
C SER A 26 -1.01 1.59 15.56
N ARG A 27 -0.63 1.95 16.77
CA ARG A 27 0.28 1.12 17.56
C ARG A 27 -0.37 -0.20 17.92
N THR A 28 -1.69 -0.25 17.84
CA THR A 28 -2.43 -1.49 18.04
C THR A 28 -2.24 -2.46 16.89
N SER A 29 -1.72 -1.99 15.77
CA SER A 29 -1.30 -2.83 14.66
C SER A 29 0.14 -3.35 14.81
N GLY A 30 0.67 -3.32 16.01
CA GLY A 30 2.00 -3.83 16.29
C GLY A 30 2.18 -5.27 15.83
N TRP A 31 1.14 -6.09 15.94
CA TRP A 31 1.16 -7.45 15.43
C TRP A 31 1.40 -7.47 13.93
N TYR A 32 0.75 -6.56 13.20
CA TYR A 32 0.88 -6.47 11.76
C TYR A 32 2.32 -6.13 11.36
N TRP A 33 2.86 -5.08 11.98
CA TRP A 33 4.23 -4.67 11.68
C TRP A 33 5.28 -5.68 12.15
N GLY A 34 5.01 -6.36 13.22
CA GLY A 34 5.87 -7.44 13.70
C GLY A 34 5.89 -8.62 12.74
N ASP A 35 4.72 -9.00 12.24
CA ASP A 35 4.59 -10.07 11.26
C ASP A 35 5.13 -9.70 9.89
N VAL A 36 4.96 -8.45 9.51
CA VAL A 36 5.33 -7.93 8.20
C VAL A 36 6.79 -8.24 7.86
N ARG A 37 7.66 -8.17 8.83
CA ARG A 37 9.08 -8.41 8.59
C ARG A 37 9.37 -9.82 8.10
N GLY A 38 8.51 -10.77 8.44
CA GLY A 38 8.67 -12.15 8.03
C GLY A 38 7.84 -12.55 6.83
N LYS A 39 6.97 -11.68 6.34
CA LYS A 39 6.04 -12.03 5.26
C LYS A 39 6.43 -11.37 3.95
N ALA A 40 6.85 -12.19 3.00
CA ALA A 40 7.25 -11.71 1.68
C ALA A 40 6.15 -10.90 0.98
N ALA A 41 4.89 -11.31 1.15
CA ALA A 41 3.76 -10.61 0.53
C ALA A 41 3.64 -9.15 1.00
N VAL A 42 3.89 -8.89 2.28
CA VAL A 42 3.81 -7.53 2.81
C VAL A 42 5.03 -6.72 2.39
N GLY A 43 6.19 -7.35 2.29
CA GLY A 43 7.38 -6.71 1.74
C GLY A 43 7.16 -6.25 0.31
N VAL A 44 6.51 -7.09 -0.49
CA VAL A 44 6.15 -6.73 -1.87
C VAL A 44 5.16 -5.56 -1.89
N ALA A 45 4.16 -5.58 -0.99
CA ALA A 45 3.17 -4.51 -0.92
C ALA A 45 3.78 -3.17 -0.51
N THR A 46 4.63 -3.16 0.53
CA THR A 46 5.31 -1.94 0.95
C THR A 46 6.21 -1.40 -0.14
N THR A 47 6.92 -2.27 -0.86
CA THR A 47 7.75 -1.87 -1.99
C THR A 47 6.92 -1.27 -3.11
N ALA A 48 5.78 -1.88 -3.44
CA ALA A 48 4.89 -1.37 -4.48
C ALA A 48 4.37 0.03 -4.15
N LEU A 49 3.98 0.26 -2.91
CA LEU A 49 3.50 1.56 -2.46
C LEU A 49 4.62 2.60 -2.42
N TRP A 50 5.79 2.21 -1.94
CA TRP A 50 6.95 3.10 -1.89
C TRP A 50 7.40 3.51 -3.28
N ARG A 51 7.45 2.58 -4.22
CA ARG A 51 7.82 2.90 -5.61
C ARG A 51 6.91 3.95 -6.23
N ARG A 52 5.65 3.96 -5.81
CA ARG A 52 4.64 4.91 -6.30
C ARG A 52 4.59 6.19 -5.49
N ASP A 53 5.46 6.31 -4.49
CA ASP A 53 5.54 7.48 -3.61
C ASP A 53 4.26 7.71 -2.80
N LEU A 54 3.56 6.63 -2.49
CA LEU A 54 2.36 6.71 -1.66
C LEU A 54 2.67 6.61 -0.16
N ILE A 55 3.78 5.96 0.17
CA ILE A 55 4.30 5.89 1.53
C ILE A 55 5.79 6.20 1.51
N CYS A 56 6.31 6.62 2.65
CA CYS A 56 7.75 6.80 2.84
C CYS A 56 8.14 6.29 4.22
N SER A 57 9.43 5.99 4.38
CA SER A 57 9.97 5.50 5.64
C SER A 57 9.93 6.58 6.72
N ARG A 58 9.75 6.14 7.96
CA ARG A 58 9.87 7.01 9.13
C ARG A 58 10.62 6.28 10.24
N VAL A 59 11.14 7.05 11.19
CA VAL A 59 11.77 6.50 12.38
C VAL A 59 10.69 6.15 13.40
N GLY A 60 10.78 4.97 13.95
CA GLY A 60 9.84 4.51 14.97
C GLY A 60 8.65 3.75 14.39
N PRO A 61 7.78 3.19 15.25
CA PRO A 61 6.58 2.50 14.81
C PRO A 61 5.43 3.50 14.58
N PRO A 62 4.60 3.33 13.56
CA PRO A 62 4.83 2.41 12.45
C PRO A 62 6.01 2.87 11.58
N PRO A 63 6.65 1.94 10.83
CA PRO A 63 7.88 2.28 10.09
C PRO A 63 7.65 3.09 8.82
N PHE A 64 6.41 3.40 8.50
CA PHE A 64 6.04 4.16 7.31
C PHE A 64 5.03 5.24 7.65
N ARG A 65 4.96 6.25 6.79
CA ARG A 65 3.92 7.28 6.84
C ARG A 65 3.40 7.52 5.43
N LEU A 66 2.18 8.05 5.32
CA LEU A 66 1.65 8.48 4.04
C LEU A 66 2.40 9.73 3.57
N THR A 67 2.71 9.73 2.27
CA THR A 67 3.19 10.95 1.62
C THR A 67 1.99 11.85 1.31
N PRO A 68 2.20 13.14 0.98
CA PRO A 68 1.11 13.97 0.45
C PRO A 68 0.43 13.34 -0.76
N LYS A 69 1.20 12.66 -1.61
CA LYS A 69 0.65 11.92 -2.76
C LYS A 69 -0.22 10.76 -2.30
N GLY A 70 0.19 10.04 -1.25
CA GLY A 70 -0.61 8.96 -0.68
C GLY A 70 -1.92 9.45 -0.11
N GLU A 71 -1.90 10.56 0.60
CA GLU A 71 -3.10 11.19 1.12
C GLU A 71 -4.04 11.61 0.00
N ALA A 72 -3.50 12.22 -1.04
CA ALA A 72 -4.28 12.63 -2.22
C ALA A 72 -4.88 11.42 -2.94
N PHE A 73 -4.13 10.33 -3.02
CA PHE A 73 -4.61 9.08 -3.61
C PHE A 73 -5.84 8.54 -2.88
N LEU A 74 -5.77 8.45 -1.56
CA LEU A 74 -6.90 7.97 -0.75
C LEU A 74 -8.11 8.92 -0.86
N LYS A 75 -7.85 10.21 -0.89
CA LYS A 75 -8.91 11.21 -1.05
C LYS A 75 -9.58 11.11 -2.41
N ALA A 76 -8.79 10.91 -3.47
CA ALA A 76 -9.32 10.75 -4.82
C ALA A 76 -10.19 9.50 -4.97
N HIS A 77 -9.94 8.48 -4.16
CA HIS A 77 -10.66 7.21 -4.18
C HIS A 77 -11.48 6.99 -2.90
N LYS A 78 -12.01 8.06 -2.35
CA LYS A 78 -12.68 8.07 -1.06
C LYS A 78 -13.78 7.03 -0.94
N LYS A 79 -14.67 6.94 -1.92
CA LYS A 79 -15.78 5.97 -1.87
C LYS A 79 -15.29 4.53 -1.84
N ALA A 80 -14.33 4.22 -2.69
CA ALA A 80 -13.76 2.88 -2.74
C ALA A 80 -13.01 2.57 -1.45
N TRP A 81 -12.32 3.57 -0.87
CA TRP A 81 -11.62 3.39 0.39
C TRP A 81 -12.58 3.11 1.55
N GLU A 82 -13.70 3.86 1.61
CA GLU A 82 -14.74 3.61 2.61
C GLU A 82 -15.36 2.21 2.43
N ALA A 83 -15.59 1.80 1.19
CA ALA A 83 -16.09 0.46 0.90
C ALA A 83 -15.12 -0.62 1.38
N PHE A 84 -13.82 -0.41 1.19
CA PHE A 84 -12.81 -1.32 1.71
C PHE A 84 -12.85 -1.40 3.24
N LEU A 85 -12.90 -0.25 3.91
CA LEU A 85 -12.92 -0.19 5.38
C LEU A 85 -14.15 -0.85 5.98
N THR A 86 -15.28 -0.78 5.29
CA THR A 86 -16.55 -1.38 5.72
C THR A 86 -16.77 -2.79 5.17
N ASN A 87 -15.81 -3.29 4.41
CA ASN A 87 -15.88 -4.60 3.76
C ASN A 87 -17.10 -4.73 2.83
N THR A 88 -17.42 -3.64 2.13
CA THR A 88 -18.53 -3.57 1.20
C THR A 88 -18.01 -3.76 -0.23
N ASP A 89 -18.70 -4.60 -1.01
CA ASP A 89 -18.34 -4.88 -2.42
C ASP A 89 -16.84 -5.17 -2.57
N ARG A 90 -16.35 -6.06 -1.73
CA ARG A 90 -14.91 -6.27 -1.58
C ARG A 90 -14.19 -6.61 -2.88
N HIS A 91 -14.78 -7.48 -3.70
CA HIS A 91 -14.15 -7.87 -4.96
C HIS A 91 -14.03 -6.68 -5.91
N GLU A 92 -15.12 -5.93 -6.08
CA GLU A 92 -15.13 -4.75 -6.95
C GLU A 92 -14.18 -3.68 -6.43
N THR A 93 -14.13 -3.50 -5.11
CA THR A 93 -13.23 -2.56 -4.47
C THR A 93 -11.77 -2.92 -4.73
N LEU A 94 -11.43 -4.18 -4.61
CA LEU A 94 -10.06 -4.65 -4.88
C LEU A 94 -9.70 -4.50 -6.35
N GLU A 95 -10.62 -4.78 -7.26
CA GLU A 95 -10.39 -4.54 -8.70
C GLU A 95 -10.17 -3.07 -8.99
N HIS A 96 -10.99 -2.20 -8.38
CA HIS A 96 -10.83 -0.76 -8.53
C HIS A 96 -9.43 -0.31 -8.12
N PHE A 97 -8.98 -0.72 -6.94
CA PHE A 97 -7.66 -0.33 -6.45
C PHE A 97 -6.52 -1.00 -7.21
N ALA A 98 -6.72 -2.23 -7.69
CA ALA A 98 -5.71 -2.87 -8.54
C ALA A 98 -5.45 -2.01 -9.77
N HIS A 99 -6.51 -1.53 -10.43
CA HIS A 99 -6.39 -0.60 -11.56
C HIS A 99 -5.75 0.72 -11.16
N ALA A 100 -6.24 1.32 -10.07
CA ALA A 100 -5.75 2.63 -9.63
C ALA A 100 -4.25 2.57 -9.28
N LEU A 101 -3.82 1.54 -8.59
CA LEU A 101 -2.41 1.37 -8.22
C LEU A 101 -1.56 1.06 -9.45
N GLN A 102 -2.05 0.21 -10.35
CA GLN A 102 -1.33 -0.12 -11.57
C GLN A 102 -1.10 1.11 -12.44
N LYS A 103 -2.07 2.03 -12.47
CA LYS A 103 -1.97 3.28 -13.24
C LYS A 103 -1.12 4.34 -12.55
N THR A 104 -0.85 4.20 -11.27
CA THR A 104 -0.02 5.16 -10.55
C THR A 104 1.44 4.91 -10.93
N PRO A 105 2.13 5.92 -11.51
CA PRO A 105 3.50 5.72 -11.97
C PRO A 105 4.45 5.39 -10.84
N GLU A 106 5.38 4.50 -11.12
CA GLU A 106 6.50 4.24 -10.23
C GLU A 106 7.52 5.34 -10.39
N VAL A 107 7.81 6.08 -9.31
CA VAL A 107 8.74 7.21 -9.32
C VAL A 107 10.03 6.92 -8.55
N HIS A 108 10.05 5.85 -7.77
CA HIS A 108 11.24 5.39 -7.08
C HIS A 108 11.61 4.01 -7.57
N GLU A 109 12.89 3.79 -7.81
CA GLU A 109 13.38 2.48 -8.21
C GLU A 109 14.11 1.83 -7.05
N VAL A 110 13.83 0.55 -6.85
CA VAL A 110 14.64 -0.26 -5.94
C VAL A 110 15.87 -0.68 -6.73
N ARG A 111 17.01 -0.12 -6.37
CA ARG A 111 18.26 -0.49 -7.04
C ARG A 111 18.70 -1.87 -6.60
N ALA A 112 19.17 -2.63 -7.56
CA ALA A 112 19.83 -3.89 -7.23
C ALA A 112 21.03 -3.61 -6.34
N ALA A 113 21.32 -4.53 -5.43
CA ALA A 113 22.51 -4.44 -4.60
C ALA A 113 23.74 -4.38 -5.48
N ARG A 114 24.65 -3.52 -5.12
CA ARG A 114 25.90 -3.36 -5.85
C ARG A 114 27.04 -3.93 -5.03
#